data_973b9e2625f98ccb8f9010177738bef5
#
_entry.id   973b9e2625f98ccb8f9010177738bef5
#
_cell.length_a   1.000
_cell.length_b   1.000
_cell.length_c   1.000
_cell.angle_alpha   90.00
_cell.angle_beta   90.00
_cell.angle_gamma   90.00
#
_symmetry.space_group_name_H-M   'P 1'
#
loop_
_entity.id
_entity.type
_entity.pdbx_description
1 polymer ?
#
loop_
_entity_poly.entity_id
_entity_poly.type
_entity_poly.pdbx_seq_one_letter_code
_entity_poly.pdbx_strand_id
1 'polypeptide(L)'
;ILGHEGVGRVEKVGAMVTDIHVGDIVAVPAVTPIWRGRQIAEGLHEHTGGFLGGRYLSSKLDGTFGEYFIIPDADMNLAVVPNGVSIKAAGLVGDMVTTGFSGVEGANIQFGDTVVVIGIGPVGLMSVAGAAIRGAGRLIAVGHRELTKELAKKYGATDVVDYKDGDIVAQIMELTNNEKVDRVIIAGGTESTINDAYRMVKCGGNISNVAGYDFSKEFHLTVADAGCLVNHVTLTGRLCAGGRYRLENLMALIKNGRLDPTLLITHELHGFDKIEDGFRMMDERKTPDTIKPIVII
;
A
#
# COMPACT_ATOMS: atom_id res chain seq x y z
N ILE A 1 14.69 -10.13 -14.31
CA ILE A 1 15.17 -9.51 -13.05
C ILE A 1 13.95 -9.15 -12.22
N LEU A 2 13.99 -9.41 -10.91
CA LEU A 2 12.92 -9.08 -9.97
C LEU A 2 12.99 -7.59 -9.52
N GLY A 3 12.03 -7.20 -8.65
CA GLY A 3 11.95 -5.86 -8.07
C GLY A 3 11.00 -4.93 -8.80
N HIS A 4 10.24 -4.17 -8.03
CA HIS A 4 9.29 -3.19 -8.56
C HIS A 4 9.23 -1.90 -7.74
N GLU A 5 10.09 -1.75 -6.75
CA GLU A 5 10.23 -0.52 -5.95
C GLU A 5 11.62 0.04 -6.17
N GLY A 6 11.72 1.31 -6.42
CA GLY A 6 13.02 1.93 -6.60
C GLY A 6 12.99 3.45 -6.77
N VAL A 7 14.16 3.99 -6.59
CA VAL A 7 14.55 5.35 -6.99
C VAL A 7 15.82 5.21 -7.78
N GLY A 8 15.94 5.92 -8.88
CA GLY A 8 17.11 5.86 -9.72
C GLY A 8 17.51 7.21 -10.29
N ARG A 9 18.74 7.26 -10.81
CA ARG A 9 19.20 8.36 -11.65
C ARG A 9 18.93 8.02 -13.11
N VAL A 10 18.37 8.96 -13.84
CA VAL A 10 18.14 8.81 -15.28
C VAL A 10 19.47 8.83 -16.03
N GLU A 11 19.83 7.72 -16.68
CA GLU A 11 21.05 7.60 -17.48
C GLU A 11 20.80 7.90 -18.95
N LYS A 12 19.62 7.54 -19.47
CA LYS A 12 19.27 7.72 -20.88
C LYS A 12 17.77 7.87 -21.01
N VAL A 13 17.34 8.70 -21.96
CA VAL A 13 15.94 8.90 -22.33
C VAL A 13 15.67 8.50 -23.77
N GLY A 14 14.48 8.02 -24.06
CA GLY A 14 14.01 7.76 -25.41
C GLY A 14 13.72 9.06 -26.17
N ALA A 15 13.70 9.00 -27.50
CA ALA A 15 13.52 10.18 -28.35
C ALA A 15 12.18 10.91 -28.17
N MET A 16 11.17 10.26 -27.59
CA MET A 16 9.85 10.83 -27.35
C MET A 16 9.66 11.35 -25.92
N VAL A 17 10.65 11.20 -25.04
CA VAL A 17 10.60 11.69 -23.66
C VAL A 17 10.95 13.17 -23.65
N THR A 18 10.12 13.98 -23.02
CA THR A 18 10.21 15.45 -23.03
C THR A 18 10.42 16.06 -21.65
N ASP A 19 9.85 15.47 -20.61
CA ASP A 19 9.78 16.05 -19.25
C ASP A 19 10.83 15.49 -18.29
N ILE A 20 11.34 14.31 -18.59
CA ILE A 20 12.36 13.62 -17.78
C ILE A 20 13.71 13.77 -18.48
N HIS A 21 14.73 14.19 -17.73
CA HIS A 21 16.04 14.50 -18.28
C HIS A 21 17.14 13.60 -17.69
N VAL A 22 18.19 13.39 -18.47
CA VAL A 22 19.39 12.68 -17.97
C VAL A 22 19.95 13.41 -16.75
N GLY A 23 20.24 12.66 -15.70
CA GLY A 23 20.70 13.15 -14.40
C GLY A 23 19.59 13.36 -13.36
N ASP A 24 18.31 13.40 -13.75
CA ASP A 24 17.20 13.48 -12.79
C ASP A 24 17.22 12.29 -11.84
N ILE A 25 16.89 12.54 -10.58
CA ILE A 25 16.56 11.49 -9.61
C ILE A 25 15.05 11.30 -9.63
N VAL A 26 14.61 10.09 -9.91
CA VAL A 26 13.19 9.78 -10.13
C VAL A 26 12.70 8.66 -9.24
N ALA A 27 11.49 8.80 -8.71
CA ALA A 27 10.74 7.72 -8.08
C ALA A 27 10.06 6.87 -9.16
N VAL A 28 10.07 5.55 -8.94
CA VAL A 28 9.57 4.54 -9.87
C VAL A 28 8.30 3.90 -9.31
N PRO A 29 7.17 3.88 -10.04
CA PRO A 29 5.96 3.20 -9.58
C PRO A 29 6.07 1.68 -9.77
N ALA A 30 5.57 0.92 -8.81
CA ALA A 30 5.51 -0.54 -8.90
C ALA A 30 4.58 -1.02 -10.05
N VAL A 31 3.53 -0.26 -10.30
CA VAL A 31 2.67 -0.43 -11.48
C VAL A 31 3.01 0.66 -12.47
N THR A 32 3.45 0.23 -13.66
CA THR A 32 3.80 1.12 -14.78
C THR A 32 2.71 1.01 -15.86
N PRO A 33 1.68 1.86 -15.81
CA PRO A 33 0.61 1.82 -16.80
C PRO A 33 1.11 2.07 -18.23
N ILE A 34 0.40 1.48 -19.19
CA ILE A 34 0.44 1.93 -20.58
C ILE A 34 -0.65 2.99 -20.74
N TRP A 35 -0.25 4.22 -20.96
CA TRP A 35 -1.14 5.40 -20.96
C TRP A 35 -1.92 5.56 -22.26
N ARG A 36 -2.57 4.47 -22.71
CA ARG A 36 -3.44 4.48 -23.89
C ARG A 36 -4.47 3.35 -23.81
N GLY A 37 -5.55 3.51 -24.55
CA GLY A 37 -6.60 2.51 -24.66
C GLY A 37 -7.80 2.78 -23.76
N ARG A 38 -8.75 1.85 -23.79
CA ARG A 38 -10.05 2.01 -23.15
C ARG A 38 -9.96 2.09 -21.63
N GLN A 39 -9.14 1.27 -20.99
CA GLN A 39 -8.98 1.26 -19.53
C GLN A 39 -8.50 2.61 -19.00
N ILE A 40 -7.65 3.32 -19.75
CA ILE A 40 -7.22 4.67 -19.36
C ILE A 40 -8.41 5.63 -19.37
N ALA A 41 -9.25 5.59 -20.41
CA ALA A 41 -10.43 6.42 -20.50
C ALA A 41 -11.46 6.13 -19.40
N GLU A 42 -11.49 4.90 -18.90
CA GLU A 42 -12.35 4.46 -17.79
C GLU A 42 -11.72 4.71 -16.41
N GLY A 43 -10.51 5.26 -16.31
CA GLY A 43 -9.79 5.51 -15.05
C GLY A 43 -9.18 4.26 -14.41
N LEU A 44 -9.03 3.17 -15.17
CA LEU A 44 -8.51 1.89 -14.71
C LEU A 44 -7.05 1.69 -15.18
N HIS A 45 -6.23 2.71 -14.99
CA HIS A 45 -4.85 2.72 -15.49
C HIS A 45 -3.98 1.61 -14.88
N GLU A 46 -4.25 1.18 -13.65
CA GLU A 46 -3.53 0.08 -12.99
C GLU A 46 -3.70 -1.26 -13.71
N HIS A 47 -4.75 -1.41 -14.53
CA HIS A 47 -5.06 -2.63 -15.27
C HIS A 47 -4.61 -2.59 -16.72
N THR A 48 -3.83 -1.59 -17.13
CA THR A 48 -3.27 -1.53 -18.48
C THR A 48 -1.97 -2.32 -18.57
N GLY A 49 -1.75 -2.92 -19.74
CA GLY A 49 -0.43 -3.39 -20.17
C GLY A 49 0.13 -4.62 -19.53
N GLY A 50 -0.63 -5.49 -18.91
CA GLY A 50 -0.07 -6.76 -18.50
C GLY A 50 -0.87 -7.57 -17.51
N PHE A 51 -0.37 -8.77 -17.26
CA PHE A 51 -0.89 -9.65 -16.24
C PHE A 51 -0.73 -9.02 -14.85
N LEU A 52 -1.66 -9.27 -13.95
CA LEU A 52 -1.72 -8.69 -12.61
C LEU A 52 -1.75 -7.16 -12.59
N GLY A 53 -2.62 -6.59 -13.40
CA GLY A 53 -2.93 -5.18 -13.32
C GLY A 53 -1.83 -4.26 -13.83
N GLY A 54 -1.23 -4.58 -14.98
CA GLY A 54 -0.30 -3.68 -15.63
C GLY A 54 1.11 -3.64 -15.04
N ARG A 55 1.49 -4.60 -14.24
CA ARG A 55 2.88 -4.72 -13.76
C ARG A 55 3.81 -5.10 -14.91
N TYR A 56 4.51 -4.12 -15.48
CA TYR A 56 5.55 -4.39 -16.46
C TYR A 56 6.87 -4.77 -15.81
N LEU A 57 7.25 -4.08 -14.74
CA LEU A 57 8.45 -4.40 -13.98
C LEU A 57 8.33 -5.81 -13.38
N SER A 58 9.37 -6.59 -13.53
CA SER A 58 9.50 -7.99 -13.08
C SER A 58 8.56 -9.00 -13.76
N SER A 59 7.62 -8.57 -14.61
CA SER A 59 6.74 -9.48 -15.36
C SER A 59 6.99 -9.50 -16.86
N LYS A 60 7.33 -8.37 -17.45
CA LYS A 60 7.61 -8.23 -18.90
C LYS A 60 8.90 -7.47 -19.21
N LEU A 61 9.38 -6.66 -18.27
CA LEU A 61 10.65 -5.96 -18.33
C LEU A 61 11.49 -6.40 -17.13
N ASP A 62 12.78 -6.11 -17.19
CA ASP A 62 13.66 -6.28 -16.05
C ASP A 62 13.27 -5.31 -14.92
N GLY A 63 13.23 -5.83 -13.70
CA GLY A 63 12.81 -5.09 -12.52
C GLY A 63 13.95 -4.29 -11.88
N THR A 64 13.62 -3.63 -10.78
CA THR A 64 14.49 -2.67 -10.07
C THR A 64 15.65 -3.31 -9.30
N PHE A 65 15.74 -4.65 -9.25
CA PHE A 65 16.91 -5.34 -8.68
C PHE A 65 18.03 -5.55 -9.70
N GLY A 66 18.12 -4.68 -10.69
CA GLY A 66 19.20 -4.53 -11.63
C GLY A 66 19.89 -3.18 -11.44
N GLU A 67 21.18 -3.09 -11.79
CA GLU A 67 21.90 -1.81 -11.80
C GLU A 67 21.26 -0.81 -12.77
N TYR A 68 20.65 -1.32 -13.85
CA TYR A 68 19.89 -0.56 -14.84
C TYR A 68 18.57 -1.25 -15.16
N PHE A 69 17.55 -0.47 -15.35
CA PHE A 69 16.22 -0.95 -15.78
C PHE A 69 15.50 0.10 -16.64
N ILE A 70 14.52 -0.32 -17.39
CA ILE A 70 13.80 0.54 -18.34
C ILE A 70 12.39 0.80 -17.85
N ILE A 71 11.98 2.06 -17.86
CA ILE A 71 10.60 2.46 -17.57
C ILE A 71 9.94 2.95 -18.85
N PRO A 72 8.88 2.28 -19.33
CA PRO A 72 8.11 2.74 -20.49
C PRO A 72 7.27 3.96 -20.13
N ASP A 73 6.90 4.75 -21.14
CA ASP A 73 6.08 5.96 -20.99
C ASP A 73 6.60 6.87 -19.86
N ALA A 74 7.91 7.14 -19.86
CA ALA A 74 8.65 7.77 -18.75
C ALA A 74 8.02 9.07 -18.24
N ASP A 75 7.58 9.97 -19.14
CA ASP A 75 6.95 11.24 -18.77
C ASP A 75 5.63 11.06 -17.99
N MET A 76 4.98 9.92 -18.16
CA MET A 76 3.72 9.59 -17.48
C MET A 76 3.89 8.69 -16.25
N ASN A 77 5.01 7.97 -16.16
CA ASN A 77 5.24 7.00 -15.11
C ASN A 77 6.25 7.47 -14.04
N LEU A 78 7.24 8.26 -14.40
CA LEU A 78 8.28 8.69 -13.48
C LEU A 78 7.95 10.05 -12.85
N ALA A 79 8.31 10.22 -11.60
CA ALA A 79 8.23 11.50 -10.91
C ALA A 79 9.61 11.92 -10.40
N VAL A 80 10.04 13.13 -10.78
CA VAL A 80 11.29 13.71 -10.27
C VAL A 80 11.17 13.94 -8.77
N VAL A 81 12.15 13.46 -8.01
CA VAL A 81 12.18 13.63 -6.54
C VAL A 81 12.40 15.11 -6.22
N PRO A 82 11.44 15.78 -5.57
CA PRO A 82 11.57 17.20 -5.32
C PRO A 82 12.53 17.49 -4.17
N ASN A 83 13.12 18.67 -4.19
CA ASN A 83 13.92 19.16 -3.05
C ASN A 83 13.11 19.07 -1.74
N GLY A 84 13.74 18.56 -0.70
CA GLY A 84 13.11 18.35 0.61
C GLY A 84 12.50 16.96 0.82
N VAL A 85 12.50 16.10 -0.20
CA VAL A 85 12.16 14.68 -0.07
C VAL A 85 13.44 13.86 -0.18
N SER A 86 13.69 12.98 0.81
CA SER A 86 14.86 12.10 0.77
C SER A 86 14.67 10.98 -0.27
N ILE A 87 15.76 10.49 -0.85
CA ILE A 87 15.76 9.35 -1.77
C ILE A 87 15.09 8.12 -1.11
N LYS A 88 15.36 7.90 0.17
CA LYS A 88 14.78 6.80 0.95
C LYS A 88 13.25 6.91 1.04
N ALA A 89 12.74 8.11 1.34
CA ALA A 89 11.30 8.35 1.36
C ALA A 89 10.67 8.17 -0.02
N ALA A 90 11.33 8.68 -1.06
CA ALA A 90 10.85 8.55 -2.45
C ALA A 90 10.81 7.09 -2.91
N GLY A 91 11.74 6.24 -2.45
CA GLY A 91 11.76 4.80 -2.77
C GLY A 91 10.54 4.03 -2.25
N LEU A 92 9.90 4.51 -1.19
CA LEU A 92 8.71 3.88 -0.60
C LEU A 92 7.39 4.34 -1.24
N VAL A 93 7.43 5.43 -2.03
CA VAL A 93 6.22 6.00 -2.64
C VAL A 93 5.66 5.10 -3.73
N GLY A 94 6.53 4.39 -4.44
CA GLY A 94 6.19 3.60 -5.63
C GLY A 94 5.27 2.41 -5.38
N ASP A 95 5.29 1.84 -4.15
CA ASP A 95 4.42 0.71 -3.77
C ASP A 95 3.79 0.90 -2.40
N MET A 96 4.56 0.87 -1.31
CA MET A 96 4.01 0.80 0.05
C MET A 96 3.06 1.96 0.34
N VAL A 97 3.47 3.18 0.05
CA VAL A 97 2.66 4.38 0.28
C VAL A 97 1.44 4.39 -0.64
N THR A 98 1.64 4.24 -1.95
CA THR A 98 0.52 4.31 -2.90
C THR A 98 -0.49 3.19 -2.69
N THR A 99 -0.06 1.96 -2.38
CA THR A 99 -0.97 0.83 -2.10
C THR A 99 -1.78 1.08 -0.83
N GLY A 100 -1.15 1.55 0.24
CA GLY A 100 -1.84 1.90 1.47
C GLY A 100 -2.89 3.00 1.24
N PHE A 101 -2.55 4.02 0.48
CA PHE A 101 -3.48 5.11 0.13
C PHE A 101 -4.59 4.66 -0.84
N SER A 102 -4.32 3.71 -1.74
CA SER A 102 -5.38 3.10 -2.56
C SER A 102 -6.43 2.38 -1.70
N GLY A 103 -5.99 1.72 -0.62
CA GLY A 103 -6.91 1.14 0.38
C GLY A 103 -7.79 2.19 1.04
N VAL A 104 -7.21 3.32 1.42
CA VAL A 104 -7.92 4.46 2.04
C VAL A 104 -8.95 5.06 1.08
N GLU A 105 -8.59 5.23 -0.19
CA GLU A 105 -9.48 5.74 -1.23
C GLU A 105 -10.63 4.77 -1.51
N GLY A 106 -10.34 3.46 -1.58
CA GLY A 106 -11.37 2.42 -1.75
C GLY A 106 -12.34 2.33 -0.59
N ALA A 107 -11.88 2.60 0.64
CA ALA A 107 -12.74 2.66 1.82
C ALA A 107 -13.65 3.90 1.84
N ASN A 108 -13.39 4.91 1.01
CA ASN A 108 -14.17 6.15 0.94
C ASN A 108 -14.37 6.82 2.31
N ILE A 109 -13.27 6.95 3.08
CA ILE A 109 -13.27 7.49 4.44
C ILE A 109 -13.80 8.91 4.44
N GLN A 110 -14.77 9.16 5.33
CA GLN A 110 -15.33 10.46 5.60
C GLN A 110 -14.79 11.03 6.92
N PHE A 111 -14.88 12.34 7.06
CA PHE A 111 -14.48 13.00 8.29
C PHE A 111 -15.27 12.47 9.49
N GLY A 112 -14.55 12.01 10.52
CA GLY A 112 -15.14 11.49 11.75
C GLY A 112 -15.47 10.00 11.75
N ASP A 113 -15.25 9.27 10.63
CA ASP A 113 -15.52 7.82 10.54
C ASP A 113 -14.71 7.02 11.57
N THR A 114 -15.29 5.93 12.07
CA THR A 114 -14.59 4.85 12.76
C THR A 114 -14.03 3.88 11.71
N VAL A 115 -12.71 3.78 11.65
CA VAL A 115 -11.98 3.01 10.63
C VAL A 115 -11.19 1.88 11.27
N VAL A 116 -11.26 0.69 10.71
CA VAL A 116 -10.40 -0.45 11.07
C VAL A 116 -9.43 -0.74 9.94
N VAL A 117 -8.14 -0.90 10.27
CA VAL A 117 -7.11 -1.38 9.34
C VAL A 117 -6.63 -2.75 9.82
N ILE A 118 -6.90 -3.80 9.04
CA ILE A 118 -6.51 -5.18 9.36
C ILE A 118 -5.21 -5.50 8.63
N GLY A 119 -4.18 -5.88 9.40
CA GLY A 119 -2.84 -6.16 8.90
C GLY A 119 -1.99 -4.89 8.85
N ILE A 120 -1.15 -4.67 9.87
CA ILE A 120 -0.26 -3.51 10.00
C ILE A 120 1.19 -3.85 9.62
N GLY A 121 1.36 -4.53 8.46
CA GLY A 121 2.63 -4.56 7.73
C GLY A 121 2.91 -3.21 7.05
N PRO A 122 3.92 -3.12 6.17
CA PRO A 122 4.29 -1.84 5.51
C PRO A 122 3.10 -1.14 4.83
N VAL A 123 2.31 -1.87 4.04
CA VAL A 123 1.11 -1.33 3.36
C VAL A 123 0.06 -0.89 4.37
N GLY A 124 -0.22 -1.73 5.39
CA GLY A 124 -1.24 -1.39 6.39
C GLY A 124 -0.85 -0.19 7.25
N LEU A 125 0.42 -0.02 7.60
CA LEU A 125 0.90 1.19 8.28
C LEU A 125 0.70 2.44 7.42
N MET A 126 0.88 2.34 6.11
CA MET A 126 0.57 3.45 5.19
C MET A 126 -0.95 3.66 5.04
N SER A 127 -1.76 2.60 5.16
CA SER A 127 -3.22 2.75 5.24
C SER A 127 -3.65 3.46 6.54
N VAL A 128 -3.01 3.16 7.68
CA VAL A 128 -3.24 3.88 8.94
C VAL A 128 -2.89 5.37 8.78
N ALA A 129 -1.71 5.69 8.25
CA ALA A 129 -1.30 7.07 8.01
C ALA A 129 -2.27 7.80 7.07
N GLY A 130 -2.66 7.17 5.97
CA GLY A 130 -3.61 7.73 5.01
C GLY A 130 -5.00 7.95 5.61
N ALA A 131 -5.51 7.02 6.44
CA ALA A 131 -6.78 7.14 7.14
C ALA A 131 -6.77 8.31 8.13
N ALA A 132 -5.68 8.48 8.88
CA ALA A 132 -5.51 9.63 9.78
C ALA A 132 -5.49 10.96 8.99
N ILE A 133 -4.77 11.03 7.87
CA ILE A 133 -4.73 12.21 6.98
C ILE A 133 -6.12 12.51 6.40
N ARG A 134 -6.94 11.50 6.12
CA ARG A 134 -8.32 11.65 5.62
C ARG A 134 -9.31 12.09 6.69
N GLY A 135 -8.93 12.08 7.96
CA GLY A 135 -9.76 12.58 9.04
C GLY A 135 -10.61 11.51 9.72
N ALA A 136 -10.16 10.27 9.77
CA ALA A 136 -10.77 9.24 10.61
C ALA A 136 -10.91 9.76 12.06
N GLY A 137 -12.09 9.66 12.65
CA GLY A 137 -12.35 10.10 14.02
C GLY A 137 -11.86 9.09 15.05
N ARG A 138 -12.02 7.81 14.75
CA ARG A 138 -11.43 6.69 15.48
C ARG A 138 -10.73 5.76 14.50
N LEU A 139 -9.49 5.38 14.80
CA LEU A 139 -8.67 4.59 13.91
C LEU A 139 -8.08 3.40 14.66
N ILE A 140 -8.62 2.21 14.37
CA ILE A 140 -8.27 0.95 15.04
C ILE A 140 -7.33 0.16 14.13
N ALA A 141 -6.13 -0.12 14.62
CA ALA A 141 -5.13 -0.90 13.88
C ALA A 141 -5.07 -2.33 14.41
N VAL A 142 -5.15 -3.33 13.52
CA VAL A 142 -5.13 -4.76 13.91
C VAL A 142 -3.81 -5.39 13.48
N GLY A 143 -3.03 -5.88 14.45
CA GLY A 143 -1.76 -6.56 14.23
C GLY A 143 -1.17 -7.14 15.50
N HIS A 144 -0.01 -7.79 15.41
CA HIS A 144 0.56 -8.50 16.56
C HIS A 144 1.95 -8.00 16.97
N ARG A 145 2.84 -7.67 15.99
CA ARG A 145 4.23 -7.32 16.28
C ARG A 145 4.31 -5.97 17.02
N GLU A 146 5.01 -5.90 18.15
CA GLU A 146 5.13 -4.69 18.96
C GLU A 146 5.61 -3.48 18.15
N LEU A 147 6.67 -3.65 17.36
CA LEU A 147 7.20 -2.61 16.51
C LEU A 147 6.13 -2.00 15.59
N THR A 148 5.29 -2.84 14.96
CA THR A 148 4.24 -2.35 14.06
C THR A 148 3.07 -1.72 14.82
N LYS A 149 2.77 -2.18 16.05
CA LYS A 149 1.76 -1.56 16.93
C LYS A 149 2.19 -0.15 17.36
N GLU A 150 3.46 0.02 17.72
CA GLU A 150 4.02 1.33 18.05
C GLU A 150 4.01 2.29 16.84
N LEU A 151 4.38 1.80 15.67
CA LEU A 151 4.33 2.60 14.45
C LEU A 151 2.91 2.97 14.05
N ALA A 152 1.93 2.06 14.20
CA ALA A 152 0.54 2.37 13.95
C ALA A 152 0.07 3.55 14.81
N LYS A 153 0.43 3.58 16.11
CA LYS A 153 0.14 4.72 16.98
C LYS A 153 0.83 6.01 16.50
N LYS A 154 2.10 5.94 16.10
CA LYS A 154 2.83 7.09 15.54
C LYS A 154 2.18 7.62 14.25
N TYR A 155 1.59 6.75 13.43
CA TYR A 155 0.84 7.11 12.22
C TYR A 155 -0.60 7.54 12.48
N GLY A 156 -1.05 7.56 13.73
CA GLY A 156 -2.33 8.12 14.13
C GLY A 156 -3.41 7.12 14.51
N ALA A 157 -3.08 5.83 14.70
CA ALA A 157 -4.04 4.88 15.27
C ALA A 157 -4.40 5.29 16.71
N THR A 158 -5.69 5.37 17.00
CA THR A 158 -6.22 5.66 18.34
C THR A 158 -6.21 4.43 19.23
N ASP A 159 -6.44 3.26 18.62
CA ASP A 159 -6.53 1.97 19.29
C ASP A 159 -5.74 0.91 18.51
N VAL A 160 -5.27 -0.11 19.21
CA VAL A 160 -4.59 -1.25 18.60
C VAL A 160 -5.18 -2.54 19.16
N VAL A 161 -5.54 -3.44 18.26
CA VAL A 161 -6.08 -4.77 18.55
C VAL A 161 -5.03 -5.82 18.18
N ASP A 162 -4.76 -6.76 19.09
CA ASP A 162 -3.88 -7.88 18.83
C ASP A 162 -4.70 -9.12 18.45
N TYR A 163 -4.49 -9.66 17.26
CA TYR A 163 -5.21 -10.84 16.80
C TYR A 163 -4.82 -12.14 17.56
N LYS A 164 -3.77 -12.10 18.37
CA LYS A 164 -3.38 -13.21 19.25
C LYS A 164 -4.19 -13.25 20.55
N ASP A 165 -4.83 -12.14 20.91
CA ASP A 165 -5.62 -12.04 22.14
C ASP A 165 -7.06 -12.55 21.95
N GLY A 166 -7.42 -13.04 20.75
CA GLY A 166 -8.73 -13.65 20.46
C GLY A 166 -9.39 -13.12 19.20
N ASP A 167 -10.71 -13.35 19.09
CA ASP A 167 -11.53 -12.91 17.94
C ASP A 167 -11.46 -11.39 17.79
N ILE A 168 -10.92 -10.91 16.66
CA ILE A 168 -10.73 -9.49 16.39
C ILE A 168 -12.06 -8.73 16.31
N VAL A 169 -13.13 -9.39 15.86
CA VAL A 169 -14.46 -8.77 15.78
C VAL A 169 -15.00 -8.51 17.18
N ALA A 170 -14.86 -9.49 18.12
CA ALA A 170 -15.27 -9.32 19.49
C ALA A 170 -14.50 -8.19 20.18
N GLN A 171 -13.18 -8.12 20.02
CA GLN A 171 -12.35 -7.05 20.58
C GLN A 171 -12.75 -5.67 20.04
N ILE A 172 -13.03 -5.55 18.71
CA ILE A 172 -13.44 -4.30 18.08
C ILE A 172 -14.82 -3.89 18.57
N MET A 173 -15.78 -4.82 18.67
CA MET A 173 -17.12 -4.55 19.18
C MET A 173 -17.08 -4.08 20.64
N GLU A 174 -16.23 -4.65 21.48
CA GLU A 174 -16.01 -4.18 22.84
C GLU A 174 -15.48 -2.73 22.86
N LEU A 175 -14.44 -2.45 22.07
CA LEU A 175 -13.86 -1.11 21.95
C LEU A 175 -14.87 -0.06 21.49
N THR A 176 -15.82 -0.44 20.65
CA THR A 176 -16.83 0.47 20.06
C THR A 176 -18.18 0.43 20.79
N ASN A 177 -18.24 -0.13 21.99
CA ASN A 177 -19.50 -0.27 22.76
C ASN A 177 -20.61 -1.01 21.96
N ASN A 178 -20.24 -2.05 21.23
CA ASN A 178 -21.07 -2.84 20.33
C ASN A 178 -21.64 -2.05 19.11
N GLU A 179 -21.04 -0.92 18.78
CA GLU A 179 -21.32 -0.22 17.53
C GLU A 179 -20.41 -0.74 16.41
N LYS A 180 -21.03 -1.04 15.26
CA LYS A 180 -20.28 -1.43 14.06
C LYS A 180 -19.53 -0.25 13.45
N VAL A 181 -18.40 -0.54 12.81
CA VAL A 181 -17.50 0.47 12.25
C VAL A 181 -17.93 0.96 10.86
N ASP A 182 -17.55 2.18 10.51
CA ASP A 182 -17.89 2.79 9.23
C ASP A 182 -17.12 2.18 8.07
N ARG A 183 -15.82 1.94 8.25
CA ARG A 183 -14.90 1.53 7.20
C ARG A 183 -13.96 0.44 7.68
N VAL A 184 -13.66 -0.49 6.78
CA VAL A 184 -12.63 -1.51 7.01
C VAL A 184 -11.64 -1.51 5.85
N ILE A 185 -10.36 -1.47 6.14
CA ILE A 185 -9.28 -1.64 5.15
C ILE A 185 -8.57 -2.96 5.47
N ILE A 186 -8.51 -3.85 4.48
CA ILE A 186 -7.81 -5.12 4.59
C ILE A 186 -6.47 -4.99 3.86
N ALA A 187 -5.37 -4.95 4.62
CA ALA A 187 -4.00 -4.84 4.10
C ALA A 187 -3.14 -6.07 4.46
N GLY A 188 -3.77 -7.10 4.96
CA GLY A 188 -3.15 -8.38 5.31
C GLY A 188 -4.15 -9.31 5.98
N GLY A 189 -3.69 -10.51 6.33
CA GLY A 189 -4.53 -11.55 6.91
C GLY A 189 -4.70 -12.74 5.97
N THR A 190 -5.75 -13.50 6.20
CA THR A 190 -6.12 -14.69 5.42
C THR A 190 -7.45 -14.48 4.72
N GLU A 191 -7.92 -15.49 3.99
CA GLU A 191 -9.22 -15.47 3.31
C GLU A 191 -10.40 -15.22 4.27
N SER A 192 -10.28 -15.62 5.55
CA SER A 192 -11.29 -15.36 6.57
C SER A 192 -11.44 -13.89 6.94
N THR A 193 -10.44 -13.08 6.69
CA THR A 193 -10.43 -11.65 7.04
C THR A 193 -11.55 -10.86 6.35
N ILE A 194 -11.96 -11.29 5.15
CA ILE A 194 -13.11 -10.69 4.45
C ILE A 194 -14.40 -10.92 5.25
N ASN A 195 -14.57 -12.11 5.80
CA ASN A 195 -15.72 -12.44 6.64
C ASN A 195 -15.74 -11.59 7.93
N ASP A 196 -14.58 -11.47 8.58
CA ASP A 196 -14.45 -10.62 9.77
C ASP A 196 -14.80 -9.16 9.46
N ALA A 197 -14.37 -8.64 8.30
CA ALA A 197 -14.72 -7.29 7.87
C ALA A 197 -16.24 -7.10 7.71
N TYR A 198 -16.95 -8.06 7.14
CA TYR A 198 -18.42 -8.02 7.03
C TYR A 198 -19.12 -8.11 8.39
N ARG A 199 -18.56 -8.87 9.34
CA ARG A 199 -19.13 -8.98 10.71
C ARG A 199 -19.03 -7.66 11.47
N MET A 200 -17.99 -6.87 11.25
CA MET A 200 -17.76 -5.62 12.00
C MET A 200 -18.26 -4.36 11.30
N VAL A 201 -18.40 -4.34 9.97
CA VAL A 201 -18.83 -3.15 9.25
C VAL A 201 -20.33 -2.89 9.40
N LYS A 202 -20.73 -1.63 9.54
CA LYS A 202 -22.14 -1.24 9.63
C LYS A 202 -22.88 -1.34 8.29
N CYS A 203 -24.21 -1.28 8.32
CA CYS A 203 -25.01 -1.08 7.12
C CYS A 203 -24.58 0.22 6.40
N GLY A 204 -24.42 0.15 5.07
CA GLY A 204 -23.93 1.27 4.26
C GLY A 204 -22.42 1.55 4.40
N GLY A 205 -21.68 0.72 5.13
CA GLY A 205 -20.24 0.87 5.27
C GLY A 205 -19.44 0.36 4.07
N ASN A 206 -18.15 0.65 4.05
CA ASN A 206 -17.26 0.23 2.97
C ASN A 206 -16.13 -0.65 3.49
N ILE A 207 -15.85 -1.72 2.74
CA ILE A 207 -14.68 -2.60 2.91
C ILE A 207 -13.78 -2.38 1.71
N SER A 208 -12.51 -2.07 1.95
CA SER A 208 -11.48 -1.93 0.91
C SER A 208 -10.39 -2.95 1.10
N ASN A 209 -10.12 -3.76 0.08
CA ASN A 209 -9.08 -4.77 0.12
C ASN A 209 -7.90 -4.37 -0.77
N VAL A 210 -6.71 -4.35 -0.19
CA VAL A 210 -5.40 -4.20 -0.88
C VAL A 210 -4.47 -5.39 -0.61
N ALA A 211 -4.93 -6.38 0.17
CA ALA A 211 -4.19 -7.62 0.40
C ALA A 211 -4.24 -8.52 -0.83
N GLY A 212 -3.11 -9.16 -1.12
CA GLY A 212 -3.04 -10.24 -2.11
C GLY A 212 -3.31 -11.60 -1.45
N TYR A 213 -4.06 -12.46 -2.12
CA TYR A 213 -4.33 -13.84 -1.70
C TYR A 213 -3.78 -14.83 -2.72
N ASP A 214 -3.54 -16.05 -2.27
CA ASP A 214 -3.18 -17.16 -3.16
C ASP A 214 -4.37 -17.50 -4.07
N PHE A 215 -4.13 -17.57 -5.38
CA PHE A 215 -5.16 -17.86 -6.38
C PHE A 215 -5.82 -19.24 -6.24
N SER A 216 -5.19 -20.17 -5.50
CA SER A 216 -5.76 -21.48 -5.20
C SER A 216 -6.73 -21.47 -4.02
N LYS A 217 -6.87 -20.35 -3.31
CA LYS A 217 -7.71 -20.22 -2.13
C LYS A 217 -9.09 -19.69 -2.45
N GLU A 218 -10.02 -19.98 -1.57
CA GLU A 218 -11.39 -19.52 -1.63
C GLU A 218 -11.72 -18.76 -0.35
N PHE A 219 -12.59 -17.78 -0.42
CA PHE A 219 -13.19 -17.18 0.75
C PHE A 219 -14.67 -17.51 0.82
N HIS A 220 -15.16 -17.79 2.02
CA HIS A 220 -16.55 -18.15 2.25
C HIS A 220 -17.22 -17.06 3.10
N LEU A 221 -18.21 -16.39 2.51
CA LEU A 221 -19.04 -15.41 3.19
C LEU A 221 -20.41 -16.02 3.47
N THR A 222 -20.80 -16.06 4.75
CA THR A 222 -22.14 -16.55 5.09
C THR A 222 -23.19 -15.51 4.74
N VAL A 223 -24.40 -15.96 4.42
CA VAL A 223 -25.52 -15.05 4.14
C VAL A 223 -25.84 -14.18 5.34
N ALA A 224 -25.69 -14.72 6.55
CA ALA A 224 -25.90 -13.98 7.80
C ALA A 224 -24.90 -12.84 7.98
N ASP A 225 -23.59 -13.13 7.80
CA ASP A 225 -22.52 -12.12 7.93
C ASP A 225 -22.64 -11.04 6.83
N ALA A 226 -23.03 -11.45 5.62
CA ALA A 226 -23.30 -10.54 4.51
C ALA A 226 -24.60 -9.70 4.68
N GLY A 227 -25.31 -9.85 5.80
CA GLY A 227 -26.58 -9.13 6.02
C GLY A 227 -27.61 -9.41 4.92
N CYS A 228 -27.73 -10.67 4.50
CA CYS A 228 -28.57 -11.12 3.38
C CYS A 228 -28.31 -10.36 2.06
N LEU A 229 -27.14 -9.71 1.90
CA LEU A 229 -26.77 -8.85 0.76
C LEU A 229 -27.68 -7.64 0.55
N VAL A 230 -28.44 -7.22 1.58
CA VAL A 230 -29.33 -6.05 1.53
C VAL A 230 -28.91 -4.93 2.50
N ASN A 231 -27.71 -5.05 3.08
CA ASN A 231 -27.18 -4.10 4.06
C ASN A 231 -26.42 -2.91 3.44
N HIS A 232 -26.44 -2.78 2.11
CA HIS A 232 -25.74 -1.72 1.36
C HIS A 232 -24.22 -1.65 1.61
N VAL A 233 -23.57 -2.73 2.06
CA VAL A 233 -22.12 -2.77 2.22
C VAL A 233 -21.45 -2.86 0.85
N THR A 234 -20.42 -2.04 0.64
CA THR A 234 -19.59 -2.09 -0.56
C THR A 234 -18.26 -2.79 -0.25
N LEU A 235 -17.92 -3.84 -1.00
CA LEU A 235 -16.58 -4.42 -1.03
C LEU A 235 -15.85 -3.98 -2.29
N THR A 236 -14.70 -3.32 -2.13
CA THR A 236 -13.88 -2.83 -3.24
C THR A 236 -12.49 -3.44 -3.15
N GLY A 237 -12.04 -4.14 -4.20
CA GLY A 237 -10.63 -4.48 -4.39
C GLY A 237 -9.87 -3.28 -4.99
N ARG A 238 -8.67 -3.02 -4.51
CA ARG A 238 -7.80 -1.98 -5.04
C ARG A 238 -6.41 -2.54 -5.32
N LEU A 239 -5.82 -2.03 -6.38
CA LEU A 239 -4.43 -2.31 -6.76
C LEU A 239 -3.57 -1.06 -6.48
N CYS A 240 -2.27 -1.26 -6.40
CA CYS A 240 -1.26 -0.20 -6.34
C CYS A 240 -1.43 0.78 -7.51
N ALA A 241 -1.88 1.98 -7.25
CA ALA A 241 -2.02 3.02 -8.27
C ALA A 241 -0.64 3.56 -8.67
N GLY A 242 -0.35 3.56 -9.97
CA GLY A 242 0.90 4.07 -10.54
C GLY A 242 0.73 5.42 -11.25
N GLY A 243 1.80 5.82 -11.92
CA GLY A 243 1.85 7.01 -12.74
C GLY A 243 2.42 8.24 -12.03
N ARG A 244 2.98 9.16 -12.82
CA ARG A 244 3.71 10.35 -12.36
C ARG A 244 2.91 11.20 -11.39
N TYR A 245 1.70 11.58 -11.77
CA TYR A 245 0.87 12.46 -10.94
C TYR A 245 0.57 11.87 -9.56
N ARG A 246 0.38 10.55 -9.49
CA ARG A 246 0.20 9.84 -8.22
C ARG A 246 1.42 9.99 -7.32
N LEU A 247 2.62 9.74 -7.85
CA LEU A 247 3.87 9.84 -7.11
C LEU A 247 4.15 11.27 -6.66
N GLU A 248 3.93 12.26 -7.52
CA GLU A 248 4.11 13.69 -7.19
C GLU A 248 3.21 14.12 -6.02
N ASN A 249 1.93 13.73 -6.01
CA ASN A 249 1.00 14.04 -4.93
C ASN A 249 1.41 13.39 -3.60
N LEU A 250 1.86 12.15 -3.63
CA LEU A 250 2.33 11.46 -2.42
C LEU A 250 3.63 12.08 -1.90
N MET A 251 4.57 12.43 -2.79
CA MET A 251 5.78 13.16 -2.40
C MET A 251 5.48 14.57 -1.87
N ALA A 252 4.41 15.21 -2.31
CA ALA A 252 3.98 16.50 -1.75
C ALA A 252 3.54 16.37 -0.28
N LEU A 253 2.90 15.26 0.11
CA LEU A 253 2.59 14.98 1.52
C LEU A 253 3.87 14.84 2.36
N ILE A 254 4.87 14.17 1.83
CA ILE A 254 6.17 13.99 2.49
C ILE A 254 6.88 15.33 2.61
N LYS A 255 7.00 16.09 1.53
CA LYS A 255 7.65 17.39 1.46
C LYS A 255 7.08 18.39 2.47
N ASN A 256 5.76 18.33 2.68
CA ASN A 256 5.05 19.24 3.60
C ASN A 256 4.90 18.66 5.02
N GLY A 257 5.64 17.60 5.37
CA GLY A 257 5.66 17.02 6.71
C GLY A 257 4.34 16.35 7.14
N ARG A 258 3.47 16.00 6.19
CA ARG A 258 2.19 15.31 6.47
C ARG A 258 2.33 13.80 6.55
N LEU A 259 3.40 13.26 6.00
CA LEU A 259 3.72 11.83 5.95
C LEU A 259 5.23 11.63 6.06
N ASP A 260 5.66 10.74 6.92
CA ASP A 260 7.04 10.23 6.95
C ASP A 260 7.05 8.71 6.75
N PRO A 261 7.22 8.22 5.51
CA PRO A 261 7.29 6.79 5.25
C PRO A 261 8.61 6.17 5.71
N THR A 262 9.65 6.97 6.01
CA THR A 262 10.96 6.44 6.40
C THR A 262 10.93 5.69 7.72
N LEU A 263 9.91 5.90 8.55
CA LEU A 263 9.67 5.11 9.76
C LEU A 263 9.44 3.61 9.49
N LEU A 264 9.11 3.23 8.24
CA LEU A 264 9.03 1.83 7.83
C LEU A 264 10.41 1.19 7.68
N ILE A 265 11.46 1.97 7.42
CA ILE A 265 12.79 1.47 7.12
C ILE A 265 13.44 0.97 8.40
N THR A 266 13.63 -0.34 8.49
CA THR A 266 14.27 -0.98 9.65
C THR A 266 15.73 -1.30 9.42
N HIS A 267 16.13 -1.53 8.17
CA HIS A 267 17.49 -1.93 7.83
C HIS A 267 17.93 -1.24 6.54
N GLU A 268 19.17 -0.77 6.53
CA GLU A 268 19.85 -0.21 5.37
C GLU A 268 21.03 -1.11 5.01
N LEU A 269 21.02 -1.63 3.80
CA LEU A 269 22.05 -2.47 3.25
C LEU A 269 22.78 -1.70 2.14
N HIS A 270 24.07 -1.88 2.02
CA HIS A 270 24.89 -1.16 1.05
C HIS A 270 25.59 -2.12 0.11
N GLY A 271 25.36 -1.94 -1.18
CA GLY A 271 25.92 -2.73 -2.26
C GLY A 271 24.90 -3.65 -2.93
N PHE A 272 25.11 -3.87 -4.22
CA PHE A 272 24.24 -4.66 -5.07
C PHE A 272 24.13 -6.13 -4.59
N ASP A 273 25.22 -6.68 -4.08
CA ASP A 273 25.30 -8.03 -3.53
C ASP A 273 24.42 -8.24 -2.28
N LYS A 274 23.92 -7.17 -1.69
CA LYS A 274 23.07 -7.20 -0.48
C LYS A 274 21.58 -7.37 -0.74
N ILE A 275 21.15 -7.43 -1.98
CA ILE A 275 19.74 -7.63 -2.32
C ILE A 275 19.21 -8.96 -1.73
N GLU A 276 20.01 -10.03 -1.85
CA GLU A 276 19.63 -11.35 -1.30
C GLU A 276 19.55 -11.33 0.24
N ASP A 277 20.44 -10.59 0.91
CA ASP A 277 20.38 -10.42 2.37
C ASP A 277 19.08 -9.71 2.78
N GLY A 278 18.62 -8.71 2.01
CA GLY A 278 17.34 -8.05 2.21
C GLY A 278 16.15 -9.01 2.12
N PHE A 279 16.15 -9.93 1.14
CA PHE A 279 15.14 -10.97 1.05
C PHE A 279 15.14 -11.92 2.25
N ARG A 280 16.30 -12.33 2.71
CA ARG A 280 16.45 -13.21 3.88
C ARG A 280 15.92 -12.56 5.16
N MET A 281 16.07 -11.23 5.29
CA MET A 281 15.52 -10.47 6.40
C MET A 281 14.00 -10.43 6.40
N MET A 282 13.36 -10.51 5.23
CA MET A 282 11.90 -10.53 5.10
C MET A 282 11.26 -11.87 5.48
N ASP A 283 12.06 -12.92 5.72
CA ASP A 283 11.55 -14.18 6.26
C ASP A 283 11.18 -13.97 7.74
N GLU A 284 9.88 -13.82 8.04
CA GLU A 284 9.33 -13.55 9.38
C GLU A 284 9.79 -14.55 10.46
N ARG A 285 10.16 -15.77 10.08
CA ARG A 285 10.69 -16.77 11.00
C ARG A 285 12.09 -16.47 11.49
N LYS A 286 12.84 -15.63 10.78
CA LYS A 286 14.25 -15.33 11.06
C LYS A 286 14.46 -13.95 11.65
N THR A 287 13.65 -12.96 11.24
CA THR A 287 13.83 -11.54 11.62
C THR A 287 12.50 -10.85 11.93
N PRO A 288 11.95 -11.07 13.14
CA PRO A 288 10.63 -10.53 13.52
C PRO A 288 10.59 -8.99 13.55
N ASP A 289 11.72 -8.32 13.71
CA ASP A 289 11.83 -6.87 13.80
C ASP A 289 11.99 -6.18 12.43
N THR A 290 11.95 -6.94 11.34
CA THR A 290 12.06 -6.39 10.00
C THR A 290 10.70 -5.94 9.48
N ILE A 291 10.58 -4.66 9.10
CA ILE A 291 9.42 -4.11 8.40
C ILE A 291 9.76 -3.89 6.93
N LYS A 292 10.74 -3.05 6.65
CA LYS A 292 11.18 -2.75 5.29
C LYS A 292 12.70 -2.57 5.25
N PRO A 293 13.47 -3.57 4.80
CA PRO A 293 14.87 -3.36 4.44
C PRO A 293 14.95 -2.58 3.13
N ILE A 294 15.93 -1.72 2.99
CA ILE A 294 16.29 -1.05 1.73
C ILE A 294 17.72 -1.37 1.37
N VAL A 295 18.02 -1.39 0.07
CA VAL A 295 19.38 -1.56 -0.46
C VAL A 295 19.77 -0.28 -1.19
N ILE A 296 20.94 0.23 -0.88
CA ILE A 296 21.55 1.40 -1.51
C ILE A 296 22.72 0.91 -2.35
N ILE A 297 22.67 1.16 -3.65
CA ILE A 297 23.63 0.73 -4.65
C ILE A 297 24.53 1.90 -5.04
#